data_3537cae4ce69c3a57a9f07824a6453c1
#
_entry.id   3537cae4ce69c3a57a9f07824a6453c1
#
_cell.length_a   1.000
_cell.length_b   1.000
_cell.length_c   1.000
_cell.angle_alpha   90.00
_cell.angle_beta   90.00
_cell.angle_gamma   90.00
#
_symmetry.space_group_name_H-M   'P 1'
#
loop_
_entity.id
_entity.type
_entity.pdbx_description
1 polymer ?
#
loop_
_entity_poly.entity_id
_entity_poly.type
_entity_poly.pdbx_seq_one_letter_code
_entity_poly.pdbx_strand_id
1 'polypeptide(L)'
;MSSSTPSSSHNNNSTETPKPTIEIKKPTFIAQHMQKPTWVLPYRTQTLQSLYTIGKKLGQGQFGTTFLCTEKSSNGLYACKSIPKKKLICKEDYEDVWREIQIMHHLSEHPNVVRIKGTYEDVLFVHIVMELCAGGELFDRIVQKGHYSEKEAAKLIKTIVGVVEACHSLGVMHRDLKPENFLFTRADEDAALKATDFGLSVFYKPDETFSDVVGSPYYVAPEVLRKHYGHEADVWSAGVILYILLSGVPPFWAETEKGIFREILKGKLDFESEPWPGISGSAKDLIQKMLDRNPKTRLTAHEVLCHPWIVDDRMAPDKPLDSAVLSRLKQFSAMNKLKKMALRVIAERLSEEEIGGLKELFKMIDTDDSGTITFDELKEGLSRVGSELMESEIKDLMNAADIDNSGTIDYGEFLAATVHLNKLEREENLVSAFSFFDKDGSGYITIDELQQACKEFGLSELNLDEMIREIDQDNDGQIDYGEFAAMMRKGNGGIGRRTMRNTVNLGDALGLGVLESKERS
;
A
#
# COMPACT_ATOMS: atom_id res chain seq x y z
N MET A 1 -24.22 50.50 -72.45
CA MET A 1 -25.16 49.97 -73.45
C MET A 1 -26.06 49.04 -72.63
N SER A 2 -27.20 49.54 -72.20
CA SER A 2 -28.57 49.44 -72.73
C SER A 2 -29.01 47.94 -72.73
N SER A 3 -30.10 47.48 -72.20
CA SER A 3 -31.41 48.03 -71.84
C SER A 3 -32.24 46.89 -71.26
N SER A 4 -33.04 47.09 -70.36
CA SER A 4 -34.44 47.44 -70.25
C SER A 4 -35.36 46.28 -69.91
N THR A 5 -36.13 46.54 -68.86
CA THR A 5 -37.37 45.88 -68.40
C THR A 5 -38.46 45.77 -69.52
N PRO A 6 -39.58 45.01 -69.34
CA PRO A 6 -40.58 45.35 -68.31
C PRO A 6 -41.43 44.15 -67.72
N SER A 7 -42.00 44.45 -66.59
CA SER A 7 -43.25 44.08 -65.89
C SER A 7 -44.29 43.20 -66.59
N SER A 8 -44.94 42.30 -65.76
CA SER A 8 -46.40 42.25 -65.63
C SER A 8 -46.84 41.43 -64.39
N SER A 9 -47.82 41.98 -63.72
CA SER A 9 -48.61 41.52 -62.62
C SER A 9 -49.50 40.32 -62.94
N HIS A 10 -49.66 39.39 -61.97
CA HIS A 10 -50.99 38.79 -61.73
C HIS A 10 -51.10 38.26 -60.34
N ASN A 11 -52.11 38.73 -59.62
CA ASN A 11 -52.68 38.18 -58.38
C ASN A 11 -53.15 36.76 -58.62
N ASN A 12 -52.94 35.88 -57.60
CA ASN A 12 -53.96 34.92 -57.21
C ASN A 12 -53.73 34.43 -55.77
N ASN A 13 -54.77 34.59 -54.94
CA ASN A 13 -55.01 34.02 -53.65
C ASN A 13 -54.94 32.50 -53.70
N SER A 14 -54.19 31.90 -52.72
CA SER A 14 -54.45 30.54 -52.29
C SER A 14 -53.97 30.35 -50.84
N THR A 15 -54.90 30.08 -50.01
CA THR A 15 -54.95 29.52 -48.64
C THR A 15 -53.68 28.84 -48.16
N GLU A 16 -53.07 29.43 -47.11
CA GLU A 16 -52.02 28.80 -46.30
C GLU A 16 -52.61 27.76 -45.36
N THR A 17 -52.21 26.49 -45.50
CA THR A 17 -52.37 25.44 -44.48
C THR A 17 -51.17 25.52 -43.55
N PRO A 18 -51.35 25.38 -42.20
CA PRO A 18 -50.21 25.47 -41.26
C PRO A 18 -49.31 24.24 -41.40
N LYS A 19 -48.00 24.48 -41.58
CA LYS A 19 -46.96 23.46 -41.50
C LYS A 19 -46.83 22.95 -40.04
N PRO A 20 -46.72 21.64 -39.79
CA PRO A 20 -46.46 21.11 -38.46
C PRO A 20 -45.08 21.53 -37.98
N THR A 21 -45.02 22.24 -36.86
CA THR A 21 -43.80 22.54 -36.11
C THR A 21 -43.26 21.23 -35.53
N ILE A 22 -42.16 20.73 -36.10
CA ILE A 22 -41.43 19.60 -35.52
C ILE A 22 -40.69 20.16 -34.31
N GLU A 23 -41.19 19.92 -33.08
CA GLU A 23 -40.40 20.06 -31.87
C GLU A 23 -39.24 19.07 -31.91
N ILE A 24 -38.03 19.60 -32.10
CA ILE A 24 -36.78 18.84 -31.91
C ILE A 24 -36.66 18.64 -30.39
N LYS A 25 -37.15 17.50 -29.91
CA LYS A 25 -36.80 17.03 -28.56
C LYS A 25 -35.28 16.88 -28.51
N LYS A 26 -34.64 17.70 -27.66
CA LYS A 26 -33.23 17.49 -27.26
C LYS A 26 -33.06 16.02 -26.88
N PRO A 27 -32.02 15.34 -27.32
CA PRO A 27 -31.77 13.98 -26.88
C PRO A 27 -31.55 14.03 -25.38
N THR A 28 -32.44 13.39 -24.64
CA THR A 28 -32.22 13.03 -23.26
C THR A 28 -30.97 12.19 -23.23
N PHE A 29 -29.89 12.69 -22.63
CA PHE A 29 -28.74 11.89 -22.26
C PHE A 29 -29.26 10.80 -21.31
N ILE A 30 -29.56 9.65 -21.88
CA ILE A 30 -29.63 8.40 -21.12
C ILE A 30 -28.18 8.19 -20.72
N ALA A 31 -27.87 8.44 -19.44
CA ALA A 31 -26.65 7.97 -18.83
C ALA A 31 -26.56 6.46 -19.16
N GLN A 32 -25.70 6.12 -20.10
CA GLN A 32 -25.33 4.73 -20.31
C GLN A 32 -24.74 4.28 -18.98
N HIS A 33 -25.49 3.46 -18.24
CA HIS A 33 -24.93 2.65 -17.18
C HIS A 33 -23.79 1.88 -17.84
N MET A 34 -22.55 2.33 -17.60
CA MET A 34 -21.37 1.57 -17.98
C MET A 34 -21.46 0.28 -17.17
N GLN A 35 -21.84 -0.80 -17.83
CA GLN A 35 -21.84 -2.12 -17.19
C GLN A 35 -20.43 -2.35 -16.66
N LYS A 36 -20.30 -2.57 -15.34
CA LYS A 36 -19.03 -2.99 -14.73
C LYS A 36 -18.49 -4.16 -15.55
N PRO A 37 -17.21 -4.15 -15.95
CA PRO A 37 -16.63 -5.29 -16.63
C PRO A 37 -16.80 -6.50 -15.72
N THR A 38 -17.45 -7.54 -16.18
CA THR A 38 -17.75 -8.74 -15.38
C THR A 38 -16.56 -9.70 -15.29
N TRP A 39 -15.53 -9.50 -16.13
CA TRP A 39 -14.39 -10.40 -16.26
C TRP A 39 -13.10 -9.59 -16.44
N VAL A 40 -12.05 -10.01 -15.69
CA VAL A 40 -10.68 -9.46 -15.78
C VAL A 40 -9.90 -10.15 -16.89
N LEU A 41 -10.00 -11.50 -16.95
CA LEU A 41 -9.28 -12.28 -17.94
C LEU A 41 -9.98 -12.19 -19.30
N PRO A 42 -9.24 -12.01 -20.40
CA PRO A 42 -9.83 -11.95 -21.76
C PRO A 42 -10.26 -13.34 -22.27
N TYR A 43 -10.14 -14.39 -21.48
CA TYR A 43 -10.48 -15.77 -21.80
C TYR A 43 -11.17 -16.47 -20.63
N ARG A 44 -11.95 -17.51 -20.93
CA ARG A 44 -12.58 -18.33 -19.90
C ARG A 44 -11.60 -19.37 -19.36
N THR A 45 -11.62 -19.58 -18.06
CA THR A 45 -10.77 -20.55 -17.35
C THR A 45 -11.61 -21.65 -16.72
N GLN A 46 -10.97 -22.75 -16.38
CA GLN A 46 -11.54 -23.73 -15.45
C GLN A 46 -11.63 -23.11 -14.07
N THR A 47 -12.49 -23.65 -13.21
CA THR A 47 -12.55 -23.21 -11.82
C THR A 47 -11.28 -23.60 -11.08
N LEU A 48 -10.75 -22.72 -10.24
CA LEU A 48 -9.55 -22.99 -9.45
C LEU A 48 -9.69 -24.32 -8.67
N GLN A 49 -10.86 -24.53 -8.03
CA GLN A 49 -11.15 -25.71 -7.22
C GLN A 49 -11.14 -27.02 -8.01
N SER A 50 -11.29 -26.99 -9.33
CA SER A 50 -11.16 -28.21 -10.15
C SER A 50 -9.71 -28.70 -10.23
N LEU A 51 -8.73 -27.81 -10.15
CA LEU A 51 -7.31 -28.07 -10.34
C LEU A 51 -6.50 -28.03 -9.03
N TYR A 52 -6.92 -27.22 -8.08
CA TYR A 52 -6.19 -26.98 -6.83
C TYR A 52 -7.07 -27.20 -5.61
N THR A 53 -6.44 -27.62 -4.52
CA THR A 53 -7.01 -27.59 -3.17
C THR A 53 -6.45 -26.38 -2.44
N ILE A 54 -7.32 -25.51 -1.92
CA ILE A 54 -6.93 -24.33 -1.14
C ILE A 54 -6.62 -24.77 0.29
N GLY A 55 -5.47 -24.35 0.77
CA GLY A 55 -4.96 -24.60 2.11
C GLY A 55 -5.02 -23.36 3.01
N LYS A 56 -4.05 -23.25 3.93
CA LYS A 56 -3.96 -22.16 4.90
C LYS A 56 -3.70 -20.80 4.24
N LYS A 57 -4.14 -19.72 4.89
CA LYS A 57 -3.79 -18.35 4.54
C LYS A 57 -2.29 -18.13 4.76
N LEU A 58 -1.60 -17.57 3.78
CA LEU A 58 -0.19 -17.18 3.84
C LEU A 58 0.00 -15.70 4.11
N GLY A 59 -0.94 -14.86 3.67
CA GLY A 59 -0.85 -13.43 3.83
C GLY A 59 -2.09 -12.73 3.30
N GLN A 60 -2.23 -11.47 3.63
CA GLN A 60 -3.30 -10.61 3.14
C GLN A 60 -2.69 -9.33 2.58
N GLY A 61 -2.98 -9.04 1.33
CA GLY A 61 -2.61 -7.80 0.65
C GLY A 61 -3.84 -6.93 0.40
N GLN A 62 -3.60 -5.74 -0.10
CA GLN A 62 -4.63 -4.74 -0.40
C GLN A 62 -5.74 -5.29 -1.32
N PHE A 63 -5.37 -6.00 -2.39
CA PHE A 63 -6.34 -6.46 -3.40
C PHE A 63 -6.87 -7.86 -3.11
N GLY A 64 -6.22 -8.66 -2.28
CA GLY A 64 -6.62 -10.04 -2.09
C GLY A 64 -5.87 -10.77 -1.00
N THR A 65 -6.30 -11.98 -0.75
CA THR A 65 -5.69 -12.90 0.22
C THR A 65 -4.88 -13.95 -0.51
N THR A 66 -3.66 -14.19 -0.03
CA THR A 66 -2.80 -15.24 -0.56
C THR A 66 -2.94 -16.51 0.30
N PHE A 67 -3.23 -17.61 -0.34
CA PHE A 67 -3.38 -18.93 0.28
C PHE A 67 -2.31 -19.89 -0.23
N LEU A 68 -1.93 -20.85 0.62
CA LEU A 68 -1.26 -22.05 0.16
C LEU A 68 -2.26 -22.84 -0.70
N CYS A 69 -1.84 -23.34 -1.85
CA CYS A 69 -2.65 -24.24 -2.65
C CYS A 69 -1.84 -25.43 -3.14
N THR A 70 -2.51 -26.57 -3.28
CA THR A 70 -1.91 -27.83 -3.75
C THR A 70 -2.52 -28.21 -5.08
N GLU A 71 -1.70 -28.38 -6.10
CA GLU A 71 -2.13 -28.86 -7.43
C GLU A 71 -2.53 -30.33 -7.33
N LYS A 72 -3.76 -30.67 -7.69
CA LYS A 72 -4.32 -32.02 -7.53
C LYS A 72 -3.63 -33.09 -8.40
N SER A 73 -3.08 -32.66 -9.54
CA SER A 73 -2.43 -33.58 -10.50
C SER A 73 -1.02 -33.96 -10.08
N SER A 74 -0.27 -33.07 -9.47
CA SER A 74 1.16 -33.22 -9.15
C SER A 74 1.46 -33.27 -7.65
N ASN A 75 0.50 -32.90 -6.79
CA ASN A 75 0.69 -32.59 -5.37
C ASN A 75 1.70 -31.46 -5.12
N GLY A 76 2.01 -30.65 -6.14
CA GLY A 76 2.89 -29.50 -6.03
C GLY A 76 2.26 -28.39 -5.19
N LEU A 77 3.09 -27.73 -4.35
CA LEU A 77 2.67 -26.62 -3.51
C LEU A 77 2.91 -25.29 -4.21
N TYR A 78 1.93 -24.41 -4.16
CA TYR A 78 1.95 -23.08 -4.78
C TYR A 78 1.31 -22.05 -3.85
N ALA A 79 1.57 -20.75 -4.12
CA ALA A 79 0.83 -19.65 -3.54
C ALA A 79 -0.30 -19.23 -4.49
N CYS A 80 -1.46 -18.91 -3.95
CA CYS A 80 -2.62 -18.44 -4.72
C CYS A 80 -3.11 -17.11 -4.16
N LYS A 81 -2.85 -16.01 -4.87
CA LYS A 81 -3.43 -14.69 -4.57
C LYS A 81 -4.85 -14.65 -5.12
N SER A 82 -5.84 -14.64 -4.22
CA SER A 82 -7.27 -14.59 -4.56
C SER A 82 -7.79 -13.17 -4.36
N ILE A 83 -8.20 -12.53 -5.44
CA ILE A 83 -8.66 -11.14 -5.48
C ILE A 83 -10.18 -11.13 -5.60
N PRO A 84 -10.93 -10.70 -4.57
CA PRO A 84 -12.39 -10.64 -4.62
C PRO A 84 -12.85 -9.59 -5.64
N LYS A 85 -13.73 -9.95 -6.57
CA LYS A 85 -14.26 -9.01 -7.56
C LYS A 85 -15.11 -7.90 -6.94
N LYS A 86 -15.66 -8.09 -5.77
CA LYS A 86 -16.33 -7.04 -5.00
C LYS A 86 -15.41 -5.84 -4.67
N LYS A 87 -14.09 -6.06 -4.62
CA LYS A 87 -13.08 -5.00 -4.45
C LYS A 87 -12.71 -4.28 -5.75
N LEU A 88 -13.13 -4.80 -6.91
CA LEU A 88 -12.92 -4.20 -8.22
C LEU A 88 -14.13 -3.35 -8.55
N ILE A 89 -14.07 -2.07 -8.23
CA ILE A 89 -15.22 -1.19 -8.22
C ILE A 89 -15.39 -0.49 -9.56
N CYS A 90 -14.29 -0.02 -10.15
CA CYS A 90 -14.28 0.68 -11.43
C CYS A 90 -13.54 -0.12 -12.51
N LYS A 91 -13.62 0.35 -13.74
CA LYS A 91 -12.99 -0.31 -14.89
C LYS A 91 -11.47 -0.36 -14.73
N GLU A 92 -10.91 0.69 -14.18
CA GLU A 92 -9.47 0.83 -13.92
C GLU A 92 -8.96 -0.28 -12.99
N ASP A 93 -9.75 -0.74 -12.01
CA ASP A 93 -9.37 -1.85 -11.12
C ASP A 93 -9.22 -3.17 -11.86
N TYR A 94 -10.12 -3.43 -12.80
CA TYR A 94 -10.02 -4.61 -13.65
C TYR A 94 -8.80 -4.53 -14.56
N GLU A 95 -8.49 -3.34 -15.06
CA GLU A 95 -7.29 -3.08 -15.86
C GLU A 95 -6.02 -3.20 -15.02
N ASP A 96 -6.03 -2.74 -13.76
CA ASP A 96 -4.91 -2.85 -12.83
C ASP A 96 -4.58 -4.32 -12.52
N VAL A 97 -5.59 -5.13 -12.19
CA VAL A 97 -5.39 -6.57 -11.95
C VAL A 97 -4.90 -7.28 -13.22
N TRP A 98 -5.45 -6.94 -14.37
CA TRP A 98 -4.98 -7.50 -15.64
C TRP A 98 -3.55 -7.08 -15.95
N ARG A 99 -3.19 -5.84 -15.67
CA ARG A 99 -1.82 -5.31 -15.84
C ARG A 99 -0.83 -5.99 -14.91
N GLU A 100 -1.18 -6.24 -13.64
CA GLU A 100 -0.36 -7.02 -12.72
C GLU A 100 -0.04 -8.40 -13.30
N ILE A 101 -1.06 -9.10 -13.81
CA ILE A 101 -0.90 -10.42 -14.45
C ILE A 101 0.01 -10.34 -15.68
N GLN A 102 -0.18 -9.34 -16.53
CA GLN A 102 0.65 -9.14 -17.73
C GLN A 102 2.11 -8.86 -17.37
N ILE A 103 2.36 -8.01 -16.37
CA ILE A 103 3.71 -7.69 -15.90
C ILE A 103 4.38 -8.92 -15.29
N MET A 104 3.68 -9.70 -14.46
CA MET A 104 4.21 -10.93 -13.90
C MET A 104 4.58 -11.96 -14.99
N HIS A 105 3.79 -12.09 -16.04
CA HIS A 105 4.12 -12.92 -17.20
C HIS A 105 5.32 -12.37 -17.97
N HIS A 106 5.39 -11.06 -18.16
CA HIS A 106 6.47 -10.39 -18.90
C HIS A 106 7.84 -10.54 -18.20
N LEU A 107 7.83 -10.59 -16.87
CA LEU A 107 9.02 -10.72 -16.03
C LEU A 107 9.31 -12.19 -15.61
N SER A 108 8.51 -13.17 -16.03
CA SER A 108 8.52 -14.55 -15.52
C SER A 108 9.84 -15.31 -15.72
N GLU A 109 10.65 -14.91 -16.69
CA GLU A 109 11.95 -15.54 -16.96
C GLU A 109 13.07 -15.06 -16.02
N HIS A 110 12.85 -13.97 -15.27
CA HIS A 110 13.88 -13.48 -14.34
C HIS A 110 13.94 -14.36 -13.08
N PRO A 111 15.12 -14.86 -12.69
CA PRO A 111 15.26 -15.82 -11.59
C PRO A 111 14.83 -15.28 -10.22
N ASN A 112 14.88 -13.95 -10.04
CA ASN A 112 14.51 -13.27 -8.79
C ASN A 112 13.14 -12.57 -8.84
N VAL A 113 12.28 -12.94 -9.79
CA VAL A 113 10.87 -12.57 -9.83
C VAL A 113 10.03 -13.82 -9.59
N VAL A 114 8.94 -13.69 -8.83
CA VAL A 114 8.02 -14.80 -8.59
C VAL A 114 7.38 -15.26 -9.89
N ARG A 115 7.48 -16.56 -10.19
CA ARG A 115 6.95 -17.11 -11.44
C ARG A 115 5.46 -17.38 -11.30
N ILE A 116 4.69 -16.85 -12.23
CA ILE A 116 3.27 -17.18 -12.36
C ILE A 116 3.10 -18.60 -12.92
N LYS A 117 2.24 -19.41 -12.30
CA LYS A 117 1.88 -20.76 -12.73
C LYS A 117 0.64 -20.76 -13.60
N GLY A 118 -0.33 -19.91 -13.27
CA GLY A 118 -1.57 -19.77 -14.02
C GLY A 118 -2.53 -18.80 -13.37
N THR A 119 -3.52 -18.37 -14.15
CA THR A 119 -4.58 -17.46 -13.72
C THR A 119 -5.93 -18.11 -13.93
N TYR A 120 -6.82 -17.90 -12.99
CA TYR A 120 -8.17 -18.49 -12.97
C TYR A 120 -9.16 -17.43 -12.53
N GLU A 121 -10.35 -17.50 -13.08
CA GLU A 121 -11.38 -16.54 -12.76
C GLU A 121 -12.75 -17.21 -12.66
N ASP A 122 -13.45 -16.93 -11.58
CA ASP A 122 -14.84 -17.34 -11.38
C ASP A 122 -15.75 -16.11 -11.21
N VAL A 123 -16.97 -16.31 -10.73
CA VAL A 123 -17.95 -15.23 -10.55
C VAL A 123 -17.52 -14.25 -9.46
N LEU A 124 -16.80 -14.74 -8.42
CA LEU A 124 -16.49 -13.98 -7.21
C LEU A 124 -15.04 -13.52 -7.14
N PHE A 125 -14.12 -14.25 -7.76
CA PHE A 125 -12.67 -14.01 -7.59
C PHE A 125 -11.91 -14.08 -8.90
N VAL A 126 -10.77 -13.37 -8.92
CA VAL A 126 -9.65 -13.62 -9.81
C VAL A 126 -8.54 -14.25 -8.98
N HIS A 127 -7.96 -15.35 -9.46
CA HIS A 127 -6.92 -16.10 -8.77
C HIS A 127 -5.64 -16.10 -9.58
N ILE A 128 -4.53 -15.70 -8.95
CA ILE A 128 -3.19 -15.75 -9.52
C ILE A 128 -2.43 -16.84 -8.76
N VAL A 129 -2.18 -17.98 -9.43
CA VAL A 129 -1.38 -19.07 -8.86
C VAL A 129 0.08 -18.87 -9.27
N MET A 130 0.98 -18.91 -8.31
CA MET A 130 2.39 -18.61 -8.48
C MET A 130 3.26 -19.54 -7.64
N GLU A 131 4.57 -19.56 -7.90
CA GLU A 131 5.50 -20.32 -7.08
C GLU A 131 5.43 -19.90 -5.60
N LEU A 132 5.63 -20.88 -4.72
CA LEU A 132 5.59 -20.65 -3.28
C LEU A 132 6.94 -20.15 -2.78
N CYS A 133 6.95 -19.01 -2.13
CA CYS A 133 8.10 -18.47 -1.40
C CYS A 133 7.84 -18.66 0.11
N ALA A 134 8.41 -19.73 0.68
CA ALA A 134 8.16 -20.15 2.06
C ALA A 134 9.32 -19.83 3.02
N GLY A 135 10.35 -19.09 2.55
CA GLY A 135 11.56 -18.80 3.33
C GLY A 135 11.50 -17.54 4.18
N GLY A 136 10.35 -16.85 4.22
CA GLY A 136 10.14 -15.63 5.00
C GLY A 136 10.52 -14.33 4.25
N GLU A 137 10.19 -13.22 4.88
CA GLU A 137 10.49 -11.87 4.36
C GLU A 137 11.98 -11.52 4.52
N LEU A 138 12.44 -10.56 3.72
CA LEU A 138 13.85 -10.14 3.67
C LEU A 138 14.40 -9.79 5.06
N PHE A 139 13.74 -8.91 5.81
CA PHE A 139 14.25 -8.46 7.10
C PHE A 139 14.13 -9.52 8.20
N ASP A 140 13.03 -10.27 8.23
CA ASP A 140 12.85 -11.35 9.21
C ASP A 140 13.99 -12.38 9.12
N ARG A 141 14.41 -12.69 7.89
CA ARG A 141 15.50 -13.64 7.67
C ARG A 141 16.87 -13.12 8.12
N ILE A 142 17.16 -11.83 7.87
CA ILE A 142 18.41 -11.21 8.33
C ILE A 142 18.47 -11.27 9.86
N VAL A 143 17.36 -10.96 10.50
CA VAL A 143 17.21 -10.97 11.95
C VAL A 143 17.41 -12.37 12.54
N GLN A 144 16.78 -13.40 11.94
CA GLN A 144 16.92 -14.80 12.39
C GLN A 144 18.38 -15.32 12.31
N LYS A 145 19.15 -14.81 11.35
CA LYS A 145 20.55 -15.21 11.17
C LYS A 145 21.46 -14.75 12.31
N GLY A 146 21.11 -13.68 13.02
CA GLY A 146 21.82 -13.18 14.20
C GLY A 146 23.16 -12.50 13.93
N HIS A 147 23.66 -12.52 12.70
CA HIS A 147 24.84 -11.78 12.23
C HIS A 147 24.66 -11.34 10.79
N TYR A 148 25.25 -10.22 10.44
CA TYR A 148 25.05 -9.61 9.13
C TYR A 148 26.22 -8.67 8.78
N SER A 149 26.68 -8.66 7.54
CA SER A 149 27.83 -7.89 7.10
C SER A 149 27.49 -7.00 5.89
N GLU A 150 28.35 -6.01 5.59
CA GLU A 150 28.22 -5.21 4.37
C GLU A 150 28.25 -6.09 3.11
N LYS A 151 29.03 -7.16 3.12
CA LYS A 151 29.12 -8.11 2.01
C LYS A 151 27.80 -8.85 1.77
N GLU A 152 27.08 -9.18 2.85
CA GLU A 152 25.75 -9.77 2.75
C GLU A 152 24.73 -8.73 2.27
N ALA A 153 24.80 -7.47 2.76
CA ALA A 153 24.02 -6.36 2.24
C ALA A 153 24.24 -6.14 0.75
N ALA A 154 25.50 -6.18 0.29
CA ALA A 154 25.87 -6.04 -1.12
C ALA A 154 25.22 -7.13 -2.00
N LYS A 155 25.22 -8.39 -1.53
CA LYS A 155 24.56 -9.49 -2.25
C LYS A 155 23.05 -9.29 -2.35
N LEU A 156 22.41 -8.87 -1.26
CA LEU A 156 20.96 -8.64 -1.23
C LEU A 156 20.57 -7.49 -2.13
N ILE A 157 21.22 -6.34 -2.01
CA ILE A 157 20.90 -5.17 -2.84
C ILE A 157 21.24 -5.41 -4.32
N LYS A 158 22.29 -6.17 -4.63
CA LYS A 158 22.57 -6.62 -6.00
C LYS A 158 21.41 -7.39 -6.60
N THR A 159 20.78 -8.28 -5.82
CA THR A 159 19.61 -9.03 -6.26
C THR A 159 18.41 -8.11 -6.45
N ILE A 160 18.13 -7.21 -5.50
CA ILE A 160 17.01 -6.26 -5.57
C ILE A 160 17.17 -5.35 -6.78
N VAL A 161 18.35 -4.74 -6.97
CA VAL A 161 18.59 -3.85 -8.11
C VAL A 161 18.65 -4.63 -9.44
N GLY A 162 19.04 -5.90 -9.41
CA GLY A 162 18.94 -6.78 -10.57
C GLY A 162 17.49 -6.97 -11.04
N VAL A 163 16.55 -7.07 -10.12
CA VAL A 163 15.10 -7.07 -10.45
C VAL A 163 14.68 -5.72 -11.03
N VAL A 164 15.14 -4.60 -10.44
CA VAL A 164 14.83 -3.24 -10.94
C VAL A 164 15.36 -3.06 -12.37
N GLU A 165 16.58 -3.47 -12.62
CA GLU A 165 17.22 -3.39 -13.95
C GLU A 165 16.47 -4.23 -14.98
N ALA A 166 16.05 -5.45 -14.61
CA ALA A 166 15.23 -6.28 -15.48
C ALA A 166 13.86 -5.65 -15.76
N CYS A 167 13.20 -5.06 -14.75
CA CYS A 167 11.96 -4.32 -14.93
C CYS A 167 12.15 -3.17 -15.92
N HIS A 168 13.15 -2.32 -15.68
CA HIS A 168 13.41 -1.13 -16.50
C HIS A 168 13.80 -1.49 -17.94
N SER A 169 14.61 -2.52 -18.14
CA SER A 169 14.99 -2.98 -19.47
C SER A 169 13.81 -3.54 -20.28
N LEU A 170 12.78 -4.02 -19.60
CA LEU A 170 11.54 -4.52 -20.20
C LEU A 170 10.39 -3.49 -20.21
N GLY A 171 10.71 -2.22 -19.91
CA GLY A 171 9.73 -1.13 -19.92
C GLY A 171 8.70 -1.21 -18.80
N VAL A 172 9.07 -1.77 -17.65
CA VAL A 172 8.24 -1.85 -16.45
C VAL A 172 8.84 -0.99 -15.34
N MET A 173 8.01 -0.20 -14.65
CA MET A 173 8.32 0.51 -13.42
C MET A 173 7.57 -0.14 -12.27
N HIS A 174 8.26 -0.45 -11.15
CA HIS A 174 7.69 -1.20 -10.02
C HIS A 174 6.79 -0.35 -9.13
N ARG A 175 7.24 0.85 -8.74
CA ARG A 175 6.54 1.87 -7.94
C ARG A 175 6.27 1.53 -6.46
N ASP A 176 6.50 0.31 -5.98
CA ASP A 176 6.34 -0.08 -4.56
C ASP A 176 7.44 -1.04 -4.10
N LEU A 177 8.70 -0.67 -4.36
CA LEU A 177 9.82 -1.43 -3.84
C LEU A 177 9.95 -1.21 -2.33
N LYS A 178 9.89 -2.31 -1.59
CA LYS A 178 10.05 -2.36 -0.13
C LYS A 178 10.43 -3.78 0.30
N PRO A 179 11.02 -3.96 1.48
CA PRO A 179 11.47 -5.27 1.96
C PRO A 179 10.39 -6.34 2.00
N GLU A 180 9.16 -5.98 2.33
CA GLU A 180 8.01 -6.90 2.43
C GLU A 180 7.62 -7.51 1.08
N ASN A 181 8.01 -6.89 -0.02
CA ASN A 181 7.79 -7.39 -1.38
C ASN A 181 8.90 -8.32 -1.86
N PHE A 182 9.86 -8.67 -0.99
CA PHE A 182 10.94 -9.61 -1.27
C PHE A 182 10.90 -10.79 -0.32
N LEU A 183 10.62 -11.99 -0.85
CA LEU A 183 10.52 -13.24 -0.10
C LEU A 183 11.60 -14.22 -0.52
N PHE A 184 12.10 -15.00 0.41
CA PHE A 184 12.96 -16.14 0.12
C PHE A 184 12.15 -17.37 -0.31
N THR A 185 12.65 -18.11 -1.28
CA THR A 185 11.97 -19.30 -1.79
C THR A 185 11.87 -20.41 -0.74
N ARG A 186 12.90 -20.60 0.08
CA ARG A 186 13.04 -21.64 1.10
C ARG A 186 13.73 -21.11 2.35
N ALA A 187 13.69 -21.89 3.43
CA ALA A 187 14.32 -21.53 4.70
C ALA A 187 15.84 -21.75 4.75
N ASP A 188 16.45 -22.44 3.77
CA ASP A 188 17.91 -22.68 3.73
C ASP A 188 18.71 -21.41 3.35
N GLU A 189 20.02 -21.42 3.67
CA GLU A 189 20.90 -20.25 3.47
C GLU A 189 21.06 -19.86 1.99
N ASP A 190 21.04 -20.83 1.09
CA ASP A 190 21.19 -20.63 -0.35
C ASP A 190 19.87 -20.32 -1.07
N ALA A 191 18.81 -20.05 -0.33
CA ALA A 191 17.50 -19.74 -0.91
C ALA A 191 17.56 -18.46 -1.75
N ALA A 192 16.96 -18.52 -2.94
CA ALA A 192 16.84 -17.35 -3.80
C ALA A 192 15.85 -16.34 -3.21
N LEU A 193 16.21 -15.05 -3.27
CA LEU A 193 15.33 -13.93 -2.97
C LEU A 193 14.52 -13.58 -4.21
N LYS A 194 13.20 -13.38 -4.07
CA LYS A 194 12.28 -13.07 -5.16
C LYS A 194 11.36 -11.89 -4.86
N ALA A 195 11.18 -11.03 -5.86
CA ALA A 195 10.13 -10.02 -5.84
C ALA A 195 8.76 -10.66 -6.07
N THR A 196 7.74 -10.26 -5.31
CA THR A 196 6.45 -10.98 -5.23
C THR A 196 5.19 -10.15 -5.52
N ASP A 197 5.24 -8.84 -5.44
CA ASP A 197 4.05 -7.98 -5.59
C ASP A 197 4.29 -6.90 -6.66
N PHE A 198 3.52 -6.98 -7.74
CA PHE A 198 3.55 -6.06 -8.87
C PHE A 198 2.23 -5.26 -9.01
N GLY A 199 1.42 -5.23 -7.96
CA GLY A 199 0.09 -4.61 -7.97
C GLY A 199 0.07 -3.10 -8.23
N LEU A 200 1.19 -2.39 -8.03
CA LEU A 200 1.34 -0.97 -8.37
C LEU A 200 2.21 -0.73 -9.62
N SER A 201 2.74 -1.80 -10.23
CA SER A 201 3.64 -1.70 -11.37
C SER A 201 2.91 -1.27 -12.64
N VAL A 202 3.63 -0.59 -13.53
CA VAL A 202 3.10 -0.11 -14.81
C VAL A 202 4.09 -0.32 -15.92
N PHE A 203 3.59 -0.53 -17.15
CA PHE A 203 4.38 -0.35 -18.35
C PHE A 203 4.63 1.13 -18.60
N TYR A 204 5.81 1.49 -19.07
CA TYR A 204 6.14 2.86 -19.44
C TYR A 204 6.90 2.92 -20.78
N LYS A 205 6.83 4.07 -21.42
CA LYS A 205 7.58 4.39 -22.64
C LYS A 205 8.75 5.31 -22.29
N PRO A 206 9.80 5.36 -23.11
CA PRO A 206 10.83 6.39 -22.96
C PRO A 206 10.21 7.78 -22.85
N ASP A 207 10.71 8.59 -21.93
CA ASP A 207 10.26 9.96 -21.62
C ASP A 207 8.82 10.08 -21.09
N GLU A 208 8.13 8.99 -20.81
CA GLU A 208 6.83 9.01 -20.15
C GLU A 208 6.98 9.39 -18.68
N THR A 209 6.13 10.30 -18.21
CA THR A 209 6.11 10.76 -16.82
C THR A 209 4.77 10.49 -16.17
N PHE A 210 4.81 10.21 -14.89
CA PHE A 210 3.64 9.86 -14.07
C PHE A 210 3.38 10.93 -13.01
N SER A 211 2.11 11.09 -12.63
CA SER A 211 1.66 12.09 -11.66
C SER A 211 1.00 11.50 -10.43
N ASP A 212 0.70 10.20 -10.44
CA ASP A 212 0.10 9.50 -9.31
C ASP A 212 1.08 9.42 -8.14
N VAL A 213 0.65 9.77 -6.93
CA VAL A 213 1.46 9.55 -5.73
C VAL A 213 1.13 8.17 -5.20
N VAL A 214 1.99 7.21 -5.47
CA VAL A 214 1.84 5.80 -5.09
C VAL A 214 3.10 5.26 -4.45
N GLY A 215 2.98 4.14 -3.73
CA GLY A 215 4.08 3.48 -3.04
C GLY A 215 3.99 3.64 -1.52
N SER A 216 4.98 3.14 -0.81
CA SER A 216 5.04 3.13 0.65
C SER A 216 5.83 4.35 1.18
N PRO A 217 5.34 5.07 2.23
CA PRO A 217 5.84 6.37 2.65
C PRO A 217 7.35 6.50 2.83
N TYR A 218 8.00 5.51 3.44
CA TYR A 218 9.44 5.55 3.70
C TYR A 218 10.28 5.43 2.43
N TYR A 219 9.73 4.82 1.38
CA TYR A 219 10.47 4.42 0.18
C TYR A 219 10.21 5.32 -1.03
N VAL A 220 9.23 6.24 -0.91
CA VAL A 220 8.81 7.10 -2.03
C VAL A 220 9.87 8.13 -2.38
N ALA A 221 10.11 8.33 -3.68
CA ALA A 221 11.06 9.33 -4.15
C ALA A 221 10.50 10.77 -4.08
N PRO A 222 11.36 11.80 -3.93
CA PRO A 222 10.90 13.20 -3.83
C PRO A 222 10.16 13.69 -5.08
N GLU A 223 10.49 13.19 -6.27
CA GLU A 223 9.78 13.51 -7.52
C GLU A 223 8.39 12.88 -7.60
N VAL A 224 8.15 11.72 -6.94
CA VAL A 224 6.82 11.14 -6.80
C VAL A 224 5.93 12.08 -5.98
N LEU A 225 6.44 12.60 -4.87
CA LEU A 225 5.73 13.59 -4.04
C LEU A 225 5.45 14.90 -4.80
N ARG A 226 6.27 15.24 -5.81
CA ARG A 226 6.06 16.39 -6.70
C ARG A 226 5.15 16.08 -7.89
N LYS A 227 4.63 14.85 -8.00
CA LYS A 227 3.71 14.41 -9.06
C LYS A 227 4.31 14.53 -10.47
N HIS A 228 5.60 14.32 -10.62
CA HIS A 228 6.30 14.32 -11.91
C HIS A 228 7.53 13.42 -11.84
N TYR A 229 7.38 12.16 -12.24
CA TYR A 229 8.41 11.15 -12.05
C TYR A 229 8.43 10.10 -13.17
N GLY A 230 9.56 9.41 -13.28
CA GLY A 230 9.81 8.28 -14.14
C GLY A 230 10.32 7.07 -13.35
N HIS A 231 10.88 6.12 -14.06
CA HIS A 231 11.38 4.86 -13.53
C HIS A 231 12.58 5.01 -12.56
N GLU A 232 13.24 6.16 -12.56
CA GLU A 232 14.34 6.48 -11.63
C GLU A 232 13.89 6.44 -10.16
N ALA A 233 12.58 6.58 -9.91
CA ALA A 233 12.00 6.48 -8.58
C ALA A 233 12.21 5.09 -7.94
N ASP A 234 12.29 4.01 -8.72
CA ASP A 234 12.57 2.67 -8.21
C ASP A 234 14.00 2.55 -7.65
N VAL A 235 14.98 3.23 -8.26
CA VAL A 235 16.37 3.26 -7.76
C VAL A 235 16.45 3.99 -6.42
N TRP A 236 15.69 5.08 -6.25
CA TRP A 236 15.56 5.73 -4.95
C TRP A 236 15.02 4.76 -3.88
N SER A 237 13.94 4.05 -4.16
CA SER A 237 13.35 3.08 -3.22
C SER A 237 14.34 1.98 -2.86
N ALA A 238 15.09 1.45 -3.82
CA ALA A 238 16.17 0.49 -3.58
C ALA A 238 17.31 1.11 -2.72
N GLY A 239 17.63 2.38 -2.91
CA GLY A 239 18.58 3.14 -2.08
C GLY A 239 18.11 3.29 -0.63
N VAL A 240 16.82 3.51 -0.40
CA VAL A 240 16.24 3.51 0.95
C VAL A 240 16.36 2.13 1.60
N ILE A 241 16.08 1.05 0.86
CA ILE A 241 16.26 -0.33 1.36
C ILE A 241 17.72 -0.55 1.76
N LEU A 242 18.69 -0.14 0.93
CA LEU A 242 20.12 -0.27 1.24
C LEU A 242 20.51 0.52 2.50
N TYR A 243 20.00 1.75 2.65
CA TYR A 243 20.25 2.55 3.85
C TYR A 243 19.75 1.82 5.11
N ILE A 244 18.53 1.26 5.07
CA ILE A 244 17.95 0.50 6.19
C ILE A 244 18.75 -0.78 6.46
N LEU A 245 19.18 -1.49 5.41
CA LEU A 245 20.00 -2.69 5.55
C LEU A 245 21.30 -2.42 6.33
N LEU A 246 21.90 -1.24 6.20
CA LEU A 246 23.17 -0.90 6.82
C LEU A 246 23.04 -0.15 8.16
N SER A 247 21.92 0.51 8.41
CA SER A 247 21.71 1.33 9.62
C SER A 247 20.65 0.77 10.58
N GLY A 248 19.73 -0.04 10.05
CA GLY A 248 18.56 -0.53 10.77
C GLY A 248 17.42 0.49 10.91
N VAL A 249 17.55 1.69 10.32
CA VAL A 249 16.54 2.76 10.39
C VAL A 249 16.35 3.39 9.00
N PRO A 250 15.16 3.93 8.69
CA PRO A 250 14.95 4.65 7.44
C PRO A 250 15.74 5.97 7.40
N PRO A 251 16.20 6.41 6.22
CA PRO A 251 16.99 7.64 6.07
C PRO A 251 16.18 8.90 6.33
N PHE A 252 14.87 8.83 6.16
CA PHE A 252 13.93 9.94 6.36
C PHE A 252 12.84 9.47 7.30
N TRP A 253 12.82 10.06 8.50
CA TRP A 253 11.92 9.64 9.55
C TRP A 253 11.22 10.84 10.20
N ALA A 254 9.94 10.67 10.52
CA ALA A 254 9.16 11.56 11.37
C ALA A 254 7.96 10.79 11.95
N GLU A 255 7.33 11.36 12.98
CA GLU A 255 6.18 10.78 13.65
C GLU A 255 4.93 10.67 12.76
N THR A 256 4.82 11.47 11.71
CA THR A 256 3.68 11.49 10.78
C THR A 256 4.13 11.32 9.34
N GLU A 257 3.29 10.76 8.49
CA GLU A 257 3.54 10.61 7.06
C GLU A 257 3.87 11.96 6.40
N LYS A 258 3.11 13.02 6.70
CA LYS A 258 3.42 14.39 6.24
C LYS A 258 4.81 14.86 6.71
N GLY A 259 5.22 14.43 7.89
CA GLY A 259 6.56 14.68 8.43
C GLY A 259 7.62 13.93 7.62
N ILE A 260 7.41 12.63 7.35
CA ILE A 260 8.30 11.80 6.52
C ILE A 260 8.49 12.44 5.14
N PHE A 261 7.39 12.85 4.48
CA PHE A 261 7.45 13.52 3.18
C PHE A 261 8.24 14.83 3.22
N ARG A 262 8.12 15.59 4.32
CA ARG A 262 8.91 16.79 4.52
C ARG A 262 10.41 16.50 4.63
N GLU A 263 10.79 15.44 5.36
CA GLU A 263 12.19 15.03 5.48
C GLU A 263 12.72 14.50 4.13
N ILE A 264 11.96 13.70 3.39
CA ILE A 264 12.31 13.28 2.01
C ILE A 264 12.55 14.50 1.11
N LEU A 265 11.66 15.49 1.18
CA LEU A 265 11.80 16.72 0.38
C LEU A 265 12.99 17.59 0.84
N LYS A 266 13.42 17.55 2.09
CA LYS A 266 14.68 18.16 2.57
C LYS A 266 15.90 17.40 2.05
N GLY A 267 15.83 16.07 2.03
CA GLY A 267 16.85 15.19 1.44
C GLY A 267 18.19 15.18 2.19
N LYS A 268 18.20 15.45 3.49
CA LYS A 268 19.43 15.39 4.30
C LYS A 268 19.62 13.96 4.79
N LEU A 269 20.70 13.31 4.36
CA LEU A 269 21.11 11.99 4.83
C LEU A 269 22.04 12.13 6.03
N ASP A 270 21.85 11.26 7.02
CA ASP A 270 22.76 11.12 8.15
C ASP A 270 23.77 9.99 7.90
N PHE A 271 25.06 10.34 7.92
CA PHE A 271 26.18 9.40 7.86
C PHE A 271 27.16 9.62 9.02
N GLU A 272 26.76 10.37 10.05
CA GLU A 272 27.58 10.73 11.20
C GLU A 272 27.22 9.93 12.45
N SER A 273 25.91 9.68 12.65
CA SER A 273 25.42 8.89 13.80
C SER A 273 25.77 7.40 13.69
N GLU A 274 25.84 6.69 14.80
CA GLU A 274 26.00 5.23 14.79
C GLU A 274 24.87 4.54 14.00
N PRO A 275 25.18 3.54 13.15
CA PRO A 275 26.47 2.82 12.99
C PRO A 275 27.36 3.37 11.86
N TRP A 276 27.06 4.53 11.28
CA TRP A 276 27.69 5.05 10.06
C TRP A 276 29.21 5.23 10.15
N PRO A 277 29.83 5.62 11.29
CA PRO A 277 31.29 5.70 11.39
C PRO A 277 32.00 4.38 11.09
N GLY A 278 31.33 3.23 11.37
CA GLY A 278 31.84 1.89 11.09
C GLY A 278 31.59 1.36 9.68
N ILE A 279 30.73 2.02 8.90
CA ILE A 279 30.36 1.63 7.54
C ILE A 279 31.37 2.18 6.52
N SER A 280 31.69 1.38 5.50
CA SER A 280 32.66 1.75 4.47
C SER A 280 32.28 3.01 3.69
N GLY A 281 33.28 3.79 3.27
CA GLY A 281 33.08 4.96 2.42
C GLY A 281 32.44 4.61 1.07
N SER A 282 32.70 3.41 0.56
CA SER A 282 32.13 2.95 -0.71
C SER A 282 30.63 2.65 -0.61
N ALA A 283 30.18 2.12 0.53
CA ALA A 283 28.73 1.95 0.79
C ALA A 283 28.01 3.29 0.85
N LYS A 284 28.58 4.26 1.58
CA LYS A 284 28.03 5.62 1.69
C LYS A 284 27.96 6.33 0.34
N ASP A 285 28.99 6.20 -0.49
CA ASP A 285 29.05 6.76 -1.84
C ASP A 285 27.93 6.19 -2.72
N LEU A 286 27.72 4.87 -2.68
CA LEU A 286 26.63 4.22 -3.42
C LEU A 286 25.26 4.74 -2.97
N ILE A 287 25.00 4.80 -1.66
CA ILE A 287 23.73 5.29 -1.11
C ILE A 287 23.48 6.75 -1.54
N GLN A 288 24.49 7.63 -1.43
CA GLN A 288 24.37 9.02 -1.85
C GLN A 288 23.97 9.15 -3.33
N LYS A 289 24.52 8.30 -4.18
CA LYS A 289 24.23 8.30 -5.62
C LYS A 289 22.85 7.72 -5.95
N MET A 290 22.40 6.69 -5.20
CA MET A 290 21.06 6.14 -5.35
C MET A 290 20.00 7.09 -4.80
N LEU A 291 20.29 7.83 -3.72
CA LEU A 291 19.41 8.81 -3.09
C LEU A 291 19.71 10.26 -3.58
N ASP A 292 20.21 10.41 -4.80
CA ASP A 292 20.32 11.73 -5.43
C ASP A 292 18.90 12.27 -5.67
N ARG A 293 18.64 13.48 -5.16
CA ARG A 293 17.35 14.15 -5.28
C ARG A 293 16.97 14.55 -6.70
N ASN A 294 17.97 14.65 -7.58
CA ASN A 294 17.75 14.90 -8.99
C ASN A 294 17.70 13.56 -9.75
N PRO A 295 16.53 13.13 -10.25
CA PRO A 295 16.41 11.85 -10.95
C PRO A 295 17.31 11.75 -12.19
N LYS A 296 17.70 12.89 -12.80
CA LYS A 296 18.56 12.91 -13.98
C LYS A 296 20.04 12.62 -13.68
N THR A 297 20.49 12.83 -12.45
CA THR A 297 21.87 12.57 -11.99
C THR A 297 21.96 11.36 -11.07
N ARG A 298 20.80 10.84 -10.64
CA ARG A 298 20.69 9.58 -9.90
C ARG A 298 21.20 8.44 -10.75
N LEU A 299 21.93 7.50 -10.15
CA LEU A 299 22.37 6.29 -10.86
C LEU A 299 21.17 5.53 -11.42
N THR A 300 21.32 5.00 -12.62
CA THR A 300 20.43 3.99 -13.17
C THR A 300 20.65 2.65 -12.46
N ALA A 301 19.68 1.73 -12.54
CA ALA A 301 19.84 0.39 -11.96
C ALA A 301 21.10 -0.32 -12.49
N HIS A 302 21.39 -0.17 -13.78
CA HIS A 302 22.60 -0.72 -14.41
C HIS A 302 23.88 -0.14 -13.80
N GLU A 303 23.97 1.18 -13.63
CA GLU A 303 25.12 1.83 -13.02
C GLU A 303 25.32 1.44 -11.56
N VAL A 304 24.23 1.22 -10.80
CA VAL A 304 24.29 0.66 -9.44
C VAL A 304 24.92 -0.73 -9.46
N LEU A 305 24.51 -1.60 -10.37
CA LEU A 305 25.08 -2.96 -10.51
C LEU A 305 26.56 -2.95 -10.91
N CYS A 306 27.04 -1.88 -11.56
CA CYS A 306 28.44 -1.68 -11.92
C CYS A 306 29.27 -0.97 -10.83
N HIS A 307 28.64 -0.54 -9.72
CA HIS A 307 29.35 0.20 -8.68
C HIS A 307 30.39 -0.68 -7.96
N PRO A 308 31.59 -0.17 -7.63
CA PRO A 308 32.69 -0.96 -7.02
C PRO A 308 32.26 -1.72 -5.77
N TRP A 309 31.39 -1.14 -4.92
CA TRP A 309 30.90 -1.81 -3.71
C TRP A 309 30.04 -3.06 -4.01
N ILE A 310 29.43 -3.13 -5.20
CA ILE A 310 28.60 -4.27 -5.66
C ILE A 310 29.45 -5.32 -6.40
N VAL A 311 30.43 -4.89 -7.19
CA VAL A 311 31.15 -5.81 -8.09
C VAL A 311 32.48 -6.32 -7.55
N ASP A 312 33.15 -5.58 -6.64
CA ASP A 312 34.41 -5.96 -6.04
C ASP A 312 34.20 -6.49 -4.62
N ASP A 313 34.29 -7.81 -4.44
CA ASP A 313 34.14 -8.50 -3.14
C ASP A 313 35.05 -7.97 -2.02
N ARG A 314 36.09 -7.19 -2.36
CA ARG A 314 37.01 -6.56 -1.39
C ARG A 314 36.48 -5.21 -0.86
N MET A 315 35.54 -4.59 -1.55
CA MET A 315 35.03 -3.25 -1.22
C MET A 315 33.92 -3.29 -0.18
N ALA A 316 33.20 -4.40 -0.07
CA ALA A 316 32.19 -4.64 0.96
C ALA A 316 32.77 -5.56 2.04
N PRO A 317 33.12 -5.04 3.24
CA PRO A 317 33.74 -5.83 4.31
C PRO A 317 32.84 -6.99 4.78
N ASP A 318 33.48 -8.16 5.01
CA ASP A 318 32.85 -9.34 5.61
C ASP A 318 33.01 -9.32 7.15
N LYS A 319 32.78 -8.17 7.74
CA LYS A 319 32.81 -7.97 9.19
C LYS A 319 31.37 -7.77 9.67
N PRO A 320 30.94 -8.46 10.74
CA PRO A 320 29.60 -8.25 11.29
C PRO A 320 29.33 -6.76 11.59
N LEU A 321 28.18 -6.29 11.19
CA LEU A 321 27.67 -4.98 11.56
C LEU A 321 27.39 -4.94 13.07
N ASP A 322 27.25 -3.74 13.60
CA ASP A 322 26.86 -3.54 15.00
C ASP A 322 25.54 -4.28 15.30
N SER A 323 25.49 -4.98 16.44
CA SER A 323 24.30 -5.70 16.90
C SER A 323 23.07 -4.79 17.04
N ALA A 324 23.29 -3.49 17.27
CA ALA A 324 22.24 -2.47 17.27
C ALA A 324 21.49 -2.38 15.94
N VAL A 325 22.13 -2.68 14.79
CA VAL A 325 21.47 -2.69 13.48
C VAL A 325 20.41 -3.79 13.42
N LEU A 326 20.76 -5.00 13.85
CA LEU A 326 19.81 -6.13 13.90
C LEU A 326 18.65 -5.86 14.85
N SER A 327 18.94 -5.29 16.03
CA SER A 327 17.89 -4.90 16.98
C SER A 327 16.95 -3.85 16.39
N ARG A 328 17.47 -2.87 15.67
CA ARG A 328 16.66 -1.84 15.00
C ARG A 328 15.81 -2.40 13.86
N LEU A 329 16.36 -3.33 13.06
CA LEU A 329 15.59 -4.03 12.01
C LEU A 329 14.42 -4.82 12.62
N LYS A 330 14.63 -5.48 13.75
CA LYS A 330 13.59 -6.16 14.53
C LYS A 330 12.48 -5.20 14.94
N GLN A 331 12.85 -4.12 15.63
CA GLN A 331 11.90 -3.10 16.07
C GLN A 331 11.05 -2.55 14.92
N PHE A 332 11.66 -2.28 13.76
CA PHE A 332 10.95 -1.76 12.59
C PHE A 332 9.90 -2.74 12.05
N SER A 333 10.20 -4.03 12.03
CA SER A 333 9.26 -5.06 11.55
C SER A 333 8.05 -5.24 12.48
N ALA A 334 8.29 -5.35 13.80
CA ALA A 334 7.22 -5.68 14.76
C ALA A 334 6.28 -4.52 15.11
N MET A 335 6.83 -3.32 15.14
CA MET A 335 6.10 -2.11 15.56
C MET A 335 4.79 -1.88 14.77
N ASN A 336 4.74 -2.31 13.52
CA ASN A 336 3.59 -2.10 12.66
C ASN A 336 2.36 -2.98 13.00
N LYS A 337 2.56 -4.15 13.59
CA LYS A 337 1.47 -5.11 13.85
C LYS A 337 0.67 -4.76 15.11
N LEU A 338 1.36 -4.52 16.22
CA LEU A 338 0.70 -4.14 17.49
C LEU A 338 0.01 -2.77 17.39
N LYS A 339 0.65 -1.83 16.71
CA LYS A 339 0.06 -0.49 16.51
C LYS A 339 -1.28 -0.54 15.78
N LYS A 340 -1.44 -1.37 14.76
CA LYS A 340 -2.72 -1.55 14.06
C LYS A 340 -3.81 -2.10 14.99
N MET A 341 -3.48 -3.09 15.84
CA MET A 341 -4.42 -3.60 16.83
C MET A 341 -4.83 -2.52 17.83
N ALA A 342 -3.85 -1.78 18.36
CA ALA A 342 -4.10 -0.74 19.34
C ALA A 342 -4.99 0.40 18.79
N LEU A 343 -4.76 0.85 17.57
CA LEU A 343 -5.60 1.88 16.91
C LEU A 343 -7.06 1.41 16.77
N ARG A 344 -7.29 0.15 16.44
CA ARG A 344 -8.64 -0.42 16.37
C ARG A 344 -9.30 -0.45 17.76
N VAL A 345 -8.57 -0.87 18.80
CA VAL A 345 -9.08 -0.86 20.19
C VAL A 345 -9.46 0.55 20.63
N ILE A 346 -8.64 1.55 20.35
CA ILE A 346 -8.94 2.95 20.68
C ILE A 346 -10.23 3.39 19.99
N ALA A 347 -10.35 3.14 18.68
CA ALA A 347 -11.52 3.53 17.92
C ALA A 347 -12.83 2.93 18.45
N GLU A 348 -12.81 1.66 18.88
CA GLU A 348 -13.97 0.96 19.44
C GLU A 348 -14.35 1.41 20.86
N ARG A 349 -13.47 2.13 21.56
CA ARG A 349 -13.65 2.54 22.98
C ARG A 349 -13.90 4.03 23.19
N LEU A 350 -13.94 4.83 22.15
CA LEU A 350 -14.28 6.25 22.27
C LEU A 350 -15.67 6.44 22.88
N SER A 351 -15.84 7.47 23.72
CA SER A 351 -17.11 7.73 24.43
C SER A 351 -18.24 8.11 23.45
N GLU A 352 -19.50 7.82 23.82
CA GLU A 352 -20.64 8.20 22.99
C GLU A 352 -20.75 9.73 22.78
N GLU A 353 -20.24 10.54 23.69
CA GLU A 353 -20.17 12.01 23.50
C GLU A 353 -19.16 12.41 22.42
N GLU A 354 -18.06 11.66 22.31
CA GLU A 354 -17.01 11.90 21.30
C GLU A 354 -17.37 11.36 19.92
N ILE A 355 -18.20 10.32 19.85
CA ILE A 355 -18.55 9.61 18.62
C ILE A 355 -20.04 9.68 18.25
N GLY A 356 -20.88 10.32 19.09
CA GLY A 356 -22.34 10.37 18.84
C GLY A 356 -22.69 10.93 17.46
N GLY A 357 -22.02 12.01 17.03
CA GLY A 357 -22.16 12.55 15.69
C GLY A 357 -21.64 11.62 14.60
N LEU A 358 -20.57 10.85 14.87
CA LEU A 358 -20.01 9.90 13.91
C LEU A 358 -20.89 8.66 13.76
N LYS A 359 -21.56 8.21 14.84
CA LYS A 359 -22.52 7.10 14.81
C LYS A 359 -23.73 7.41 13.94
N GLU A 360 -24.26 8.63 14.09
CA GLU A 360 -25.37 9.09 13.25
C GLU A 360 -24.91 9.27 11.79
N LEU A 361 -23.69 9.77 11.57
CA LEU A 361 -23.11 9.88 10.24
C LEU A 361 -22.90 8.50 9.59
N PHE A 362 -22.39 7.52 10.35
CA PHE A 362 -22.27 6.13 9.87
C PHE A 362 -23.62 5.59 9.41
N LYS A 363 -24.67 5.70 10.25
CA LYS A 363 -26.04 5.26 9.92
C LYS A 363 -26.64 6.00 8.72
N MET A 364 -26.29 7.27 8.50
CA MET A 364 -26.75 8.00 7.32
C MET A 364 -26.09 7.50 6.03
N ILE A 365 -24.89 6.92 6.13
CA ILE A 365 -24.13 6.38 5.00
C ILE A 365 -24.49 4.91 4.77
N ASP A 366 -24.55 4.09 5.83
CA ASP A 366 -25.05 2.71 5.83
C ASP A 366 -26.57 2.72 5.62
N THR A 367 -26.98 2.74 4.36
CA THR A 367 -28.38 2.97 3.97
C THR A 367 -29.24 1.71 4.04
N ASP A 368 -28.60 0.53 4.00
CA ASP A 368 -29.26 -0.77 4.07
C ASP A 368 -29.21 -1.40 5.49
N ASP A 369 -28.66 -0.64 6.47
CA ASP A 369 -28.49 -1.06 7.88
C ASP A 369 -27.75 -2.42 8.01
N SER A 370 -26.78 -2.63 7.10
CA SER A 370 -25.97 -3.86 7.07
C SER A 370 -24.91 -3.90 8.17
N GLY A 371 -24.63 -2.76 8.82
CA GLY A 371 -23.55 -2.57 9.79
C GLY A 371 -22.19 -2.34 9.13
N THR A 372 -22.16 -2.19 7.80
CA THR A 372 -20.94 -1.91 7.03
C THR A 372 -21.23 -0.94 5.88
N ILE A 373 -20.34 -0.01 5.62
CA ILE A 373 -20.45 0.93 4.51
C ILE A 373 -19.78 0.34 3.27
N THR A 374 -20.55 0.18 2.21
CA THR A 374 -20.06 -0.17 0.87
C THR A 374 -19.51 1.05 0.15
N PHE A 375 -18.79 0.84 -0.96
CA PHE A 375 -18.31 1.94 -1.78
C PHE A 375 -19.42 2.83 -2.34
N ASP A 376 -20.52 2.22 -2.80
CA ASP A 376 -21.65 2.97 -3.38
C ASP A 376 -22.34 3.83 -2.31
N GLU A 377 -22.48 3.33 -1.09
CA GLU A 377 -22.99 4.07 0.06
C GLU A 377 -22.07 5.20 0.50
N LEU A 378 -20.76 4.95 0.55
CA LEU A 378 -19.78 6.01 0.85
C LEU A 378 -19.83 7.12 -0.18
N LYS A 379 -19.92 6.78 -1.47
CA LYS A 379 -20.04 7.73 -2.57
C LYS A 379 -21.28 8.59 -2.47
N GLU A 380 -22.43 7.96 -2.19
CA GLU A 380 -23.69 8.67 -2.00
C GLU A 380 -23.68 9.53 -0.74
N GLY A 381 -23.13 9.02 0.37
CA GLY A 381 -22.97 9.75 1.63
C GLY A 381 -22.10 10.99 1.47
N LEU A 382 -20.95 10.88 0.81
CA LEU A 382 -20.07 12.01 0.51
C LEU A 382 -20.74 13.05 -0.39
N SER A 383 -21.50 12.62 -1.39
CA SER A 383 -22.28 13.53 -2.25
C SER A 383 -23.36 14.30 -1.46
N ARG A 384 -24.02 13.65 -0.49
CA ARG A 384 -25.03 14.28 0.37
C ARG A 384 -24.45 15.38 1.27
N VAL A 385 -23.19 15.23 1.69
CA VAL A 385 -22.50 16.27 2.48
C VAL A 385 -21.80 17.33 1.62
N GLY A 386 -22.03 17.30 0.30
CA GLY A 386 -21.53 18.30 -0.64
C GLY A 386 -20.07 18.11 -1.04
N SER A 387 -19.53 16.91 -0.88
CA SER A 387 -18.17 16.58 -1.33
C SER A 387 -18.12 16.43 -2.85
N GLU A 388 -17.20 17.13 -3.53
CA GLU A 388 -16.96 17.07 -4.98
C GLU A 388 -15.80 16.12 -5.34
N LEU A 389 -15.53 15.11 -4.52
CA LEU A 389 -14.44 14.16 -4.76
C LEU A 389 -14.71 13.30 -6.00
N MET A 390 -13.65 13.05 -6.76
CA MET A 390 -13.69 12.12 -7.88
C MET A 390 -13.83 10.68 -7.39
N GLU A 391 -14.37 9.81 -8.21
CA GLU A 391 -14.59 8.39 -7.87
C GLU A 391 -13.29 7.67 -7.45
N SER A 392 -12.16 8.03 -8.05
CA SER A 392 -10.83 7.54 -7.65
C SER A 392 -10.43 7.98 -6.23
N GLU A 393 -10.79 9.21 -5.84
CA GLU A 393 -10.50 9.76 -4.51
C GLU A 393 -11.37 9.12 -3.42
N ILE A 394 -12.65 8.88 -3.72
CA ILE A 394 -13.57 8.17 -2.83
C ILE A 394 -13.08 6.73 -2.61
N LYS A 395 -12.58 6.11 -3.66
CA LYS A 395 -12.01 4.77 -3.57
C LYS A 395 -10.75 4.74 -2.72
N ASP A 396 -9.91 5.76 -2.80
CA ASP A 396 -8.72 5.88 -1.96
C ASP A 396 -9.10 6.05 -0.49
N LEU A 397 -10.17 6.79 -0.19
CA LEU A 397 -10.75 6.89 1.16
C LEU A 397 -11.27 5.55 1.66
N MET A 398 -12.01 4.82 0.82
CA MET A 398 -12.52 3.47 1.13
C MET A 398 -11.39 2.52 1.50
N ASN A 399 -10.34 2.47 0.67
CA ASN A 399 -9.19 1.58 0.91
C ASN A 399 -8.34 2.00 2.12
N ALA A 400 -8.33 3.29 2.46
CA ALA A 400 -7.64 3.79 3.64
C ALA A 400 -8.38 3.40 4.93
N ALA A 401 -9.70 3.40 4.90
CA ALA A 401 -10.55 3.08 6.03
C ALA A 401 -10.70 1.57 6.26
N ASP A 402 -10.82 0.75 5.22
CA ASP A 402 -10.94 -0.72 5.25
C ASP A 402 -9.63 -1.38 5.75
N ILE A 403 -9.49 -1.53 7.06
CA ILE A 403 -8.25 -1.99 7.73
C ILE A 403 -8.07 -3.50 7.56
N ASP A 404 -9.14 -4.27 7.66
CA ASP A 404 -9.12 -5.74 7.53
C ASP A 404 -9.23 -6.21 6.08
N ASN A 405 -9.35 -5.27 5.14
CA ASN A 405 -9.50 -5.52 3.72
C ASN A 405 -10.73 -6.38 3.37
N SER A 406 -11.83 -6.20 4.08
CA SER A 406 -13.11 -6.87 3.82
C SER A 406 -13.78 -6.40 2.52
N GLY A 407 -13.45 -5.21 2.07
CA GLY A 407 -14.06 -4.51 0.93
C GLY A 407 -15.27 -3.67 1.31
N THR A 408 -15.50 -3.50 2.62
CA THR A 408 -16.49 -2.62 3.24
C THR A 408 -15.83 -1.95 4.44
N ILE A 409 -16.38 -0.87 4.96
CA ILE A 409 -15.93 -0.21 6.18
C ILE A 409 -16.90 -0.57 7.30
N ASP A 410 -16.43 -1.32 8.29
CA ASP A 410 -17.23 -1.54 9.50
C ASP A 410 -17.25 -0.28 10.39
N TYR A 411 -18.10 -0.29 11.43
CA TYR A 411 -18.22 0.88 12.29
C TYR A 411 -16.91 1.22 13.04
N GLY A 412 -16.13 0.23 13.47
CA GLY A 412 -14.83 0.44 14.12
C GLY A 412 -13.81 1.06 13.17
N GLU A 413 -13.78 0.59 11.94
CA GLU A 413 -12.93 1.12 10.87
C GLU A 413 -13.32 2.54 10.46
N PHE A 414 -14.64 2.80 10.37
CA PHE A 414 -15.14 4.14 10.10
C PHE A 414 -14.71 5.13 11.19
N LEU A 415 -14.82 4.75 12.46
CA LEU A 415 -14.33 5.58 13.58
C LEU A 415 -12.82 5.78 13.49
N ALA A 416 -12.04 4.73 13.27
CA ALA A 416 -10.57 4.82 13.17
C ALA A 416 -10.14 5.73 12.02
N ALA A 417 -10.91 5.77 10.91
CA ALA A 417 -10.62 6.60 9.75
C ALA A 417 -11.11 8.05 9.86
N THR A 418 -12.14 8.32 10.68
CA THR A 418 -12.77 9.63 10.80
C THR A 418 -12.30 10.42 12.03
N VAL A 419 -11.89 9.74 13.09
CA VAL A 419 -11.36 10.40 14.28
C VAL A 419 -9.96 10.93 14.01
N HIS A 420 -9.74 12.22 14.29
CA HIS A 420 -8.43 12.85 14.12
C HIS A 420 -7.37 12.12 14.95
N LEU A 421 -6.18 11.86 14.36
CA LEU A 421 -5.02 11.27 15.02
C LEU A 421 -4.71 11.92 16.38
N ASN A 422 -4.90 13.24 16.50
CA ASN A 422 -4.74 13.98 17.77
C ASN A 422 -5.70 13.53 18.88
N LYS A 423 -6.85 12.93 18.55
CA LYS A 423 -7.76 12.34 19.55
C LYS A 423 -7.36 10.91 19.88
N LEU A 424 -6.90 10.15 18.89
CA LEU A 424 -6.42 8.77 19.07
C LEU A 424 -5.14 8.71 19.91
N GLU A 425 -4.28 9.72 19.83
CA GLU A 425 -3.01 9.83 20.58
C GLU A 425 -3.17 10.56 21.93
N ARG A 426 -4.38 10.89 22.38
CA ARG A 426 -4.60 11.43 23.72
C ARG A 426 -4.24 10.41 24.77
N GLU A 427 -3.63 10.89 25.85
CA GLU A 427 -3.18 10.06 26.97
C GLU A 427 -4.28 9.13 27.50
N GLU A 428 -5.51 9.63 27.63
CA GLU A 428 -6.68 8.88 28.08
C GLU A 428 -7.01 7.68 27.17
N ASN A 429 -6.89 7.85 25.86
CA ASN A 429 -7.16 6.80 24.87
C ASN A 429 -6.04 5.78 24.82
N LEU A 430 -4.78 6.23 24.96
CA LEU A 430 -3.63 5.34 25.05
C LEU A 430 -3.70 4.49 26.32
N VAL A 431 -4.07 5.08 27.48
CA VAL A 431 -4.29 4.34 28.73
C VAL A 431 -5.44 3.34 28.55
N SER A 432 -6.54 3.74 27.90
CA SER A 432 -7.67 2.84 27.66
C SER A 432 -7.30 1.67 26.74
N ALA A 433 -6.49 1.91 25.71
CA ALA A 433 -5.99 0.85 24.84
C ALA A 433 -5.00 -0.06 25.58
N PHE A 434 -4.09 0.51 26.33
CA PHE A 434 -3.16 -0.26 27.17
C PHE A 434 -3.92 -1.20 28.11
N SER A 435 -4.94 -0.69 28.85
CA SER A 435 -5.79 -1.49 29.73
C SER A 435 -6.64 -2.56 29.02
N PHE A 436 -6.78 -2.49 27.71
CA PHE A 436 -7.40 -3.57 26.94
C PHE A 436 -6.47 -4.76 26.82
N PHE A 437 -5.19 -4.50 26.63
CA PHE A 437 -4.16 -5.54 26.55
C PHE A 437 -3.77 -6.03 27.95
N ASP A 438 -3.53 -5.13 28.89
CA ASP A 438 -3.29 -5.41 30.32
C ASP A 438 -4.62 -5.79 31.00
N LYS A 439 -5.00 -7.07 30.92
CA LYS A 439 -6.32 -7.57 31.38
C LYS A 439 -6.39 -7.78 32.87
N ASP A 440 -5.26 -8.07 33.52
CA ASP A 440 -5.18 -8.29 34.95
C ASP A 440 -4.87 -7.01 35.76
N GLY A 441 -4.59 -5.91 35.04
CA GLY A 441 -4.29 -4.61 35.66
C GLY A 441 -2.94 -4.57 36.35
N SER A 442 -1.98 -5.39 35.93
CA SER A 442 -0.64 -5.47 36.48
C SER A 442 0.21 -4.23 36.19
N GLY A 443 -0.17 -3.45 35.17
CA GLY A 443 0.62 -2.34 34.66
C GLY A 443 1.58 -2.74 33.56
N TYR A 444 1.51 -3.99 33.08
CA TYR A 444 2.35 -4.58 32.05
C TYR A 444 1.50 -5.41 31.10
N ILE A 445 1.85 -5.42 29.81
CA ILE A 445 1.27 -6.33 28.81
C ILE A 445 2.21 -7.53 28.70
N THR A 446 1.72 -8.70 29.08
CA THR A 446 2.44 -9.97 29.04
C THR A 446 2.23 -10.71 27.70
N ILE A 447 3.05 -11.72 27.44
CA ILE A 447 2.92 -12.60 26.27
C ILE A 447 1.54 -13.26 26.20
N ASP A 448 1.03 -13.75 27.35
CA ASP A 448 -0.26 -14.46 27.40
C ASP A 448 -1.43 -13.52 27.08
N GLU A 449 -1.39 -12.29 27.57
CA GLU A 449 -2.40 -11.26 27.30
C GLU A 449 -2.37 -10.79 25.84
N LEU A 450 -1.17 -10.61 25.28
CA LEU A 450 -0.99 -10.28 23.87
C LEU A 450 -1.49 -11.42 22.98
N GLN A 451 -1.25 -12.70 23.37
CA GLN A 451 -1.77 -13.86 22.68
C GLN A 451 -3.31 -13.90 22.68
N GLN A 452 -3.91 -13.54 23.79
CA GLN A 452 -5.36 -13.47 23.91
C GLN A 452 -5.92 -12.36 23.01
N ALA A 453 -5.32 -11.17 23.01
CA ALA A 453 -5.71 -10.07 22.13
C ALA A 453 -5.56 -10.46 20.65
N CYS A 454 -4.45 -11.08 20.24
CA CYS A 454 -4.26 -11.56 18.88
C CYS A 454 -5.34 -12.54 18.42
N LYS A 455 -5.80 -13.43 19.30
CA LYS A 455 -6.92 -14.36 19.01
C LYS A 455 -8.23 -13.60 18.79
N GLU A 456 -8.51 -12.58 19.60
CA GLU A 456 -9.71 -11.73 19.46
C GLU A 456 -9.73 -11.00 18.11
N PHE A 457 -8.56 -10.58 17.57
CA PHE A 457 -8.41 -9.94 16.27
C PHE A 457 -8.17 -10.92 15.10
N GLY A 458 -8.28 -12.24 15.31
CA GLY A 458 -8.09 -13.24 14.26
C GLY A 458 -6.64 -13.40 13.77
N LEU A 459 -5.67 -12.96 14.56
CA LEU A 459 -4.23 -12.96 14.25
C LEU A 459 -3.54 -14.13 14.98
N SER A 460 -3.79 -15.37 14.58
CA SER A 460 -3.38 -16.56 15.32
C SER A 460 -1.94 -17.07 15.10
N GLU A 461 -1.14 -16.46 14.22
CA GLU A 461 0.20 -16.96 13.85
C GLU A 461 1.29 -15.88 13.97
N LEU A 462 1.29 -15.05 15.03
CA LEU A 462 2.34 -14.08 15.28
C LEU A 462 3.38 -14.62 16.29
N ASN A 463 4.65 -14.31 16.07
CA ASN A 463 5.71 -14.59 17.05
C ASN A 463 5.66 -13.52 18.16
N LEU A 464 4.90 -13.79 19.20
CA LEU A 464 4.60 -12.84 20.28
C LEU A 464 5.81 -12.54 21.16
N ASP A 465 6.66 -13.54 21.41
CA ASP A 465 7.92 -13.36 22.16
C ASP A 465 8.82 -12.33 21.46
N GLU A 466 8.81 -12.35 20.14
CA GLU A 466 9.60 -11.41 19.34
C GLU A 466 8.96 -10.01 19.36
N MET A 467 7.63 -9.94 19.29
CA MET A 467 6.88 -8.68 19.32
C MET A 467 7.07 -7.94 20.66
N ILE A 468 7.05 -8.64 21.78
CA ILE A 468 7.32 -8.05 23.10
C ILE A 468 8.76 -7.55 23.17
N ARG A 469 9.75 -8.41 22.88
CA ARG A 469 11.18 -8.02 22.96
C ARG A 469 11.55 -6.78 22.16
N GLU A 470 10.77 -6.41 21.19
CA GLU A 470 11.05 -5.31 20.30
C GLU A 470 10.46 -3.98 20.75
N ILE A 471 9.45 -4.05 21.60
CA ILE A 471 8.80 -2.89 22.19
C ILE A 471 9.36 -2.65 23.58
N ASP A 472 9.67 -3.73 24.29
CA ASP A 472 10.35 -3.82 25.56
C ASP A 472 11.77 -3.21 25.46
N GLN A 473 11.95 -2.02 26.01
CA GLN A 473 13.20 -1.25 25.94
C GLN A 473 14.13 -1.57 27.11
N ASP A 474 13.58 -1.97 28.25
CA ASP A 474 14.35 -2.30 29.47
C ASP A 474 14.65 -3.81 29.59
N ASN A 475 14.11 -4.63 28.70
CA ASN A 475 14.28 -6.08 28.56
C ASN A 475 13.78 -6.85 29.78
N ASP A 476 12.65 -6.44 30.38
CA ASP A 476 12.00 -7.17 31.48
C ASP A 476 11.07 -8.29 30.96
N GLY A 477 10.84 -8.39 29.64
CA GLY A 477 10.03 -9.42 28.98
C GLY A 477 8.54 -9.08 28.92
N GLN A 478 8.16 -7.84 29.22
CA GLN A 478 6.80 -7.33 29.22
C GLN A 478 6.79 -5.97 28.51
N ILE A 479 5.63 -5.38 28.30
CA ILE A 479 5.51 -4.01 27.74
C ILE A 479 4.83 -3.14 28.80
N ASP A 480 5.56 -2.16 29.31
CA ASP A 480 4.98 -1.17 30.21
C ASP A 480 4.22 -0.07 29.44
N TYR A 481 3.50 0.77 30.18
CA TYR A 481 2.73 1.87 29.56
C TYR A 481 3.61 2.87 28.80
N GLY A 482 4.81 3.17 29.29
CA GLY A 482 5.72 4.12 28.64
C GLY A 482 6.20 3.61 27.29
N GLU A 483 6.53 2.34 27.20
CA GLU A 483 6.95 1.64 25.99
C GLU A 483 5.81 1.52 24.98
N PHE A 484 4.61 1.16 25.45
CA PHE A 484 3.40 1.13 24.65
C PHE A 484 3.08 2.52 24.06
N ALA A 485 3.07 3.56 24.90
CA ALA A 485 2.79 4.93 24.46
C ALA A 485 3.87 5.45 23.50
N ALA A 486 5.14 5.11 23.74
CA ALA A 486 6.23 5.45 22.82
C ALA A 486 6.07 4.76 21.46
N MET A 487 5.67 3.48 21.43
CA MET A 487 5.36 2.76 20.20
C MET A 487 4.18 3.42 19.46
N MET A 488 3.12 3.76 20.14
CA MET A 488 1.92 4.38 19.55
C MET A 488 2.20 5.77 18.93
N ARG A 489 3.05 6.57 19.59
CA ARG A 489 3.46 7.90 19.12
C ARG A 489 4.49 7.88 18.00
N LYS A 490 5.22 6.77 17.81
CA LYS A 490 6.11 6.59 16.65
C LYS A 490 5.27 6.47 15.38
N GLY A 491 5.54 7.30 14.35
CA GLY A 491 4.73 7.50 13.15
C GLY A 491 4.21 6.26 12.41
N ASN A 492 3.03 6.38 11.84
CA ASN A 492 2.32 5.30 11.12
C ASN A 492 2.98 4.94 9.79
N GLY A 493 3.77 3.89 9.76
CA GLY A 493 4.30 3.29 8.53
C GLY A 493 3.40 2.17 7.97
N GLY A 494 2.12 2.41 7.71
CA GLY A 494 1.35 1.31 7.18
C GLY A 494 -0.16 1.44 7.02
N ILE A 495 -0.70 2.63 6.87
CA ILE A 495 -2.10 2.79 6.50
C ILE A 495 -2.18 3.19 5.02
N GLY A 496 -2.63 2.25 4.19
CA GLY A 496 -3.18 2.46 2.86
C GLY A 496 -2.22 2.90 1.76
N ARG A 497 -1.81 1.97 0.91
CA ARG A 497 -1.00 2.20 -0.30
C ARG A 497 -1.60 3.20 -1.30
N ARG A 498 -2.86 3.60 -1.15
CA ARG A 498 -3.57 4.58 -2.00
C ARG A 498 -3.77 5.94 -1.36
N THR A 499 -3.61 6.10 -0.04
CA THR A 499 -3.73 7.40 0.65
C THR A 499 -2.71 8.43 0.17
N MET A 500 -1.67 8.02 -0.55
CA MET A 500 -0.73 8.94 -1.18
C MET A 500 -1.31 9.71 -2.38
N ARG A 501 -2.39 9.24 -3.01
CA ARG A 501 -2.96 9.94 -4.17
C ARG A 501 -3.57 11.28 -3.80
N ASN A 502 -4.18 11.38 -2.63
CA ASN A 502 -4.78 12.63 -2.15
C ASN A 502 -4.68 12.73 -0.62
N THR A 503 -4.29 13.86 -0.11
CA THR A 503 -4.20 14.20 1.32
C THR A 503 -5.58 14.44 1.98
N VAL A 504 -6.64 13.86 1.45
CA VAL A 504 -7.99 13.98 2.00
C VAL A 504 -8.24 12.74 2.84
N ASN A 505 -8.37 12.90 4.17
CA ASN A 505 -8.81 11.82 5.02
C ASN A 505 -10.35 11.76 5.03
N LEU A 506 -10.93 10.64 5.43
CA LEU A 506 -12.37 10.44 5.44
C LEU A 506 -13.09 11.48 6.33
N GLY A 507 -12.50 11.86 7.47
CA GLY A 507 -13.04 12.89 8.34
C GLY A 507 -13.08 14.27 7.69
N ASP A 508 -12.01 14.66 6.98
CA ASP A 508 -11.96 15.92 6.24
C ASP A 508 -12.94 15.91 5.06
N ALA A 509 -13.06 14.77 4.34
CA ALA A 509 -13.98 14.60 3.23
C ALA A 509 -15.45 14.67 3.66
N LEU A 510 -15.75 14.21 4.87
CA LEU A 510 -17.08 14.29 5.49
C LEU A 510 -17.34 15.64 6.20
N GLY A 511 -16.43 16.60 6.11
CA GLY A 511 -16.61 17.95 6.66
C GLY A 511 -16.49 18.04 8.19
N LEU A 512 -15.96 17.02 8.86
CA LEU A 512 -15.89 16.94 10.32
C LEU A 512 -14.92 17.96 10.93
N GLY A 513 -13.91 18.43 10.17
CA GLY A 513 -12.99 19.48 10.60
C GLY A 513 -13.60 20.86 10.79
N VAL A 514 -14.77 21.12 10.19
CA VAL A 514 -15.51 22.39 10.30
C VAL A 514 -16.41 22.44 11.53
N LEU A 515 -16.85 21.29 12.03
CA LEU A 515 -17.72 21.20 13.21
C LEU A 515 -16.97 21.52 14.52
N GLU A 516 -15.69 21.13 14.63
CA GLU A 516 -14.88 21.40 15.82
C GLU A 516 -14.49 22.89 16.00
N SER A 517 -14.50 23.70 14.94
CA SER A 517 -14.21 25.14 15.03
C SER A 517 -15.41 25.96 15.50
N LYS A 518 -16.64 25.41 15.49
CA LYS A 518 -17.87 26.08 15.94
C LYS A 518 -18.18 25.88 17.43
N GLU A 519 -17.61 24.87 18.06
CA GLU A 519 -17.77 24.66 19.52
C GLU A 519 -16.76 25.45 20.37
N ARG A 520 -15.80 26.17 19.74
CA ARG A 520 -14.79 27.03 20.42
C ARG A 520 -15.01 28.54 20.25
N SER A 521 -16.16 28.96 19.70
CA SER A 521 -16.48 30.41 19.58
C SER A 521 -17.66 30.81 20.48
#